data_aa5c73ee8221541931d251b0fdbf0902
#
_entry.id   aa5c73ee8221541931d251b0fdbf0902
#
_cell.length_a   1.000
_cell.length_b   1.000
_cell.length_c   1.000
_cell.angle_alpha   90.00
_cell.angle_beta   90.00
_cell.angle_gamma   90.00
#
_symmetry.space_group_name_H-M   'P 1'
#
loop_
_entity.id
_entity.type
_entity.pdbx_description
1 polymer ?
#
loop_
_entity_poly.entity_id
_entity_poly.type
_entity_poly.pdbx_seq_one_letter_code
_entity_poly.pdbx_strand_id
1 'polypeptide(L)'
;MVEKKKKTRSTSSSVDPSTQYARDVDSGKEIAGPDIRNSCKRHLKDLESCHARGLVWDAAAAQRAIDFFAKVLKLNGGEHEGKPFNLLPWQCFIVGSIFGWKNSDEYRRYRMAYVESGKGSGKSPLAAGIALYCLVADKEPRAEVYAAATKKDQAMILFRDAVAMVDQSPALAQRINKSGGAGKEWNLAFLQTGSFFRPISSDDGQSGPRPHCALIDEIHEHKSNQVVEMMRAGTKGRRQALIFMITNSGHDKTSVCYDYHEYGRKVAEGSIEDDSFFSFICSLDEGEDPFKDESCWKKANPSLGHTFTERYLREQVTQARGMPSKESIVRRLNFCQWVDADNPWMSSDVWMGCEEDFDLQELQGEECYGGLDLSGSRDLTALALFFPKKRRLLVEFWTPKDTLLERAKTDRVPYDAWERDGFIHTTPGKAVKYGFVAERISDLSQMFYIKAIAFDQYRIKYLEPELEEAGVSVPLIPHGQGYYKAQESGLWMPHSIELFEQRLDDGEIIIKTNPCLRWNAASAVTEADQKENRIFAKKKSTGRIDGVVASAMAIGASEGDVTDDGDIDDFFSQPLSM
;
A
#
# COMPACT_ATOMS: atom_id res chain seq x y z
N MET A 1 38.57 46.45 44.34
CA MET A 1 37.38 46.44 43.44
C MET A 1 37.86 46.19 42.04
N VAL A 2 37.64 44.99 41.55
CA VAL A 2 37.96 44.62 40.16
C VAL A 2 36.63 44.18 39.54
N GLU A 3 36.10 45.03 38.67
CA GLU A 3 34.89 44.77 37.86
C GLU A 3 35.12 43.64 36.88
N LYS A 4 34.42 42.53 37.03
CA LYS A 4 34.33 41.45 36.04
C LYS A 4 33.39 41.89 34.91
N LYS A 5 33.93 42.32 33.75
CA LYS A 5 33.19 42.48 32.51
C LYS A 5 32.59 41.15 32.10
N LYS A 6 31.26 41.04 32.17
CA LYS A 6 30.49 39.99 31.52
C LYS A 6 30.62 40.16 29.99
N LYS A 7 31.34 39.25 29.33
CA LYS A 7 31.28 39.10 27.87
C LYS A 7 29.89 38.60 27.48
N THR A 8 29.06 39.48 26.99
CA THR A 8 27.86 39.14 26.25
C THR A 8 28.28 38.44 24.95
N ARG A 9 28.12 37.13 24.87
CA ARG A 9 28.17 36.41 23.62
C ARG A 9 26.95 36.83 22.81
N SER A 10 27.15 37.55 21.73
CA SER A 10 26.15 37.72 20.66
C SER A 10 25.95 36.35 19.98
N THR A 11 24.93 35.63 20.39
CA THR A 11 24.44 34.48 19.61
C THR A 11 23.64 35.05 18.46
N SER A 12 24.19 35.06 17.25
CA SER A 12 23.37 35.01 16.04
C SER A 12 22.54 33.73 16.20
N SER A 13 21.24 33.87 16.41
CA SER A 13 20.33 32.73 16.50
C SER A 13 20.22 32.10 15.10
N SER A 14 21.14 31.20 14.78
CA SER A 14 20.93 30.32 13.60
C SER A 14 19.69 29.49 13.90
N VAL A 15 18.77 29.47 12.97
CA VAL A 15 17.58 28.61 13.02
C VAL A 15 18.04 27.17 13.19
N ASP A 16 17.40 26.42 14.07
CA ASP A 16 17.75 25.01 14.27
C ASP A 16 17.49 24.18 12.98
N PRO A 17 18.24 23.07 12.77
CA PRO A 17 18.19 22.31 11.53
C PRO A 17 16.79 21.76 11.20
N SER A 18 15.97 21.44 12.20
CA SER A 18 14.61 20.91 11.99
C SER A 18 13.68 21.98 11.44
N THR A 19 13.66 23.14 12.08
CA THR A 19 12.89 24.30 11.60
C THR A 19 13.42 24.82 10.28
N GLN A 20 14.74 24.75 10.03
CA GLN A 20 15.33 25.14 8.75
C GLN A 20 14.83 24.25 7.62
N TYR A 21 14.81 22.92 7.81
CA TYR A 21 14.25 21.99 6.83
C TYR A 21 12.77 22.31 6.53
N ALA A 22 11.96 22.53 7.56
CA ALA A 22 10.56 22.86 7.38
C ALA A 22 10.36 24.15 6.56
N ARG A 23 11.18 25.18 6.78
CA ARG A 23 11.18 26.43 5.98
C ARG A 23 11.66 26.21 4.55
N ASP A 24 12.68 25.39 4.34
CA ASP A 24 13.21 25.08 3.02
C ASP A 24 12.17 24.31 2.18
N VAL A 25 11.39 23.42 2.79
CA VAL A 25 10.25 22.73 2.16
C VAL A 25 9.10 23.69 1.87
N ASP A 26 8.71 24.53 2.83
CA ASP A 26 7.58 25.46 2.68
C ASP A 26 7.85 26.52 1.60
N SER A 27 9.11 26.96 1.46
CA SER A 27 9.54 27.90 0.41
C SER A 27 9.79 27.23 -0.95
N GLY A 28 9.72 25.89 -1.06
CA GLY A 28 10.03 25.15 -2.29
C GLY A 28 11.52 25.00 -2.61
N LYS A 29 12.41 25.40 -1.71
CA LYS A 29 13.87 25.22 -1.85
C LYS A 29 14.25 23.73 -1.71
N GLU A 30 13.57 22.99 -0.85
CA GLU A 30 13.67 21.54 -0.74
C GLU A 30 12.44 20.88 -1.37
N ILE A 31 12.69 19.97 -2.33
CA ILE A 31 11.63 19.26 -3.05
C ILE A 31 11.04 18.19 -2.13
N ALA A 32 9.73 18.25 -1.87
CA ALA A 32 9.02 17.32 -1.02
C ALA A 32 7.60 17.06 -1.52
N GLY A 33 7.08 15.85 -1.26
CA GLY A 33 5.71 15.47 -1.56
C GLY A 33 4.68 16.14 -0.63
N PRO A 34 3.37 15.99 -0.93
CA PRO A 34 2.30 16.71 -0.23
C PRO A 34 2.28 16.44 1.27
N ASP A 35 2.48 15.18 1.69
CA ASP A 35 2.38 14.81 3.10
C ASP A 35 3.56 15.34 3.93
N ILE A 36 4.77 15.40 3.34
CA ILE A 36 5.92 16.08 3.99
C ILE A 36 5.67 17.58 4.08
N ARG A 37 5.14 18.21 3.01
CA ARG A 37 4.79 19.64 3.03
C ARG A 37 3.80 19.95 4.14
N ASN A 38 2.78 19.10 4.34
CA ASN A 38 1.80 19.24 5.41
C ASN A 38 2.44 19.10 6.80
N SER A 39 3.32 18.12 7.01
CA SER A 39 4.04 17.95 8.26
C SER A 39 4.95 19.14 8.58
N CYS A 40 5.62 19.72 7.58
CA CYS A 40 6.43 20.91 7.73
C CYS A 40 5.58 22.15 8.05
N LYS A 41 4.46 22.34 7.33
CA LYS A 41 3.50 23.43 7.62
C LYS A 41 2.93 23.33 9.02
N ARG A 42 2.58 22.10 9.48
CA ARG A 42 2.13 21.87 10.85
C ARG A 42 3.20 22.29 11.87
N HIS A 43 4.47 21.93 11.66
CA HIS A 43 5.57 22.35 12.53
C HIS A 43 5.71 23.88 12.60
N LEU A 44 5.68 24.56 11.44
CA LEU A 44 5.81 26.02 11.39
C LEU A 44 4.61 26.73 12.05
N LYS A 45 3.38 26.28 11.78
CA LYS A 45 2.16 26.78 12.42
C LYS A 45 2.20 26.57 13.94
N ASP A 46 2.69 25.41 14.38
CA ASP A 46 2.81 25.10 15.81
C ASP A 46 3.84 26.00 16.50
N LEU A 47 4.95 26.40 15.85
CA LEU A 47 5.90 27.38 16.40
C LEU A 47 5.24 28.74 16.71
N GLU A 48 4.22 29.12 15.95
CA GLU A 48 3.49 30.39 16.13
C GLU A 48 2.40 30.28 17.22
N SER A 49 1.74 29.12 17.34
CA SER A 49 0.50 28.96 18.10
C SER A 49 0.55 27.93 19.22
N CYS A 50 1.69 27.28 19.46
CA CYS A 50 1.83 26.15 20.38
C CYS A 50 1.46 26.47 21.83
N HIS A 51 1.71 27.70 22.29
CA HIS A 51 1.48 28.10 23.70
C HIS A 51 0.00 27.98 24.12
N ALA A 52 -0.94 28.20 23.20
CA ALA A 52 -2.36 28.07 23.49
C ALA A 52 -2.78 26.61 23.83
N ARG A 53 -1.99 25.62 23.37
CA ARG A 53 -2.19 24.19 23.63
C ARG A 53 -1.22 23.62 24.66
N GLY A 54 -0.48 24.49 25.37
CA GLY A 54 0.52 24.06 26.33
C GLY A 54 1.73 23.34 25.71
N LEU A 55 2.04 23.61 24.45
CA LEU A 55 3.18 23.03 23.74
C LEU A 55 4.36 24.01 23.72
N VAL A 56 5.57 23.49 23.74
CA VAL A 56 6.81 24.27 23.75
C VAL A 56 7.82 23.64 22.78
N TRP A 57 8.47 24.48 21.96
CA TRP A 57 9.60 24.07 21.15
C TRP A 57 10.91 24.28 21.91
N ASP A 58 11.59 23.19 22.27
CA ASP A 58 12.91 23.20 22.90
C ASP A 58 14.00 22.93 21.84
N ALA A 59 14.45 23.99 21.19
CA ALA A 59 15.49 23.91 20.15
C ALA A 59 16.82 23.32 20.70
N ALA A 60 17.12 23.50 21.99
CA ALA A 60 18.32 22.93 22.60
C ALA A 60 18.20 21.41 22.76
N ALA A 61 17.01 20.90 23.10
CA ALA A 61 16.76 19.46 23.14
C ALA A 61 16.79 18.84 21.74
N ALA A 62 16.21 19.50 20.73
CA ALA A 62 16.30 19.10 19.34
C ALA A 62 17.76 19.01 18.88
N GLN A 63 18.54 20.07 19.07
CA GLN A 63 19.94 20.10 18.69
C GLN A 63 20.77 19.04 19.42
N ARG A 64 20.50 18.81 20.71
CA ARG A 64 21.20 17.76 21.48
C ARG A 64 20.96 16.38 20.94
N ALA A 65 19.73 16.08 20.50
CA ALA A 65 19.42 14.81 19.87
C ALA A 65 20.13 14.66 18.52
N ILE A 66 20.11 15.70 17.68
CA ILE A 66 20.83 15.73 16.38
C ILE A 66 22.36 15.57 16.62
N ASP A 67 22.91 16.30 17.58
CA ASP A 67 24.34 16.24 17.93
C ASP A 67 24.77 14.85 18.42
N PHE A 68 23.89 14.10 19.07
CA PHE A 68 24.19 12.73 19.49
C PHE A 68 24.52 11.85 18.30
N PHE A 69 23.76 11.95 17.19
CA PHE A 69 24.08 11.21 15.98
C PHE A 69 25.45 11.60 15.42
N ALA A 70 25.70 12.88 15.22
CA ALA A 70 26.93 13.36 14.60
C ALA A 70 28.19 13.11 15.46
N LYS A 71 28.07 13.25 16.81
CA LYS A 71 29.22 13.22 17.73
C LYS A 71 29.45 11.85 18.35
N VAL A 72 28.43 11.00 18.46
CA VAL A 72 28.50 9.71 19.17
C VAL A 72 28.38 8.52 18.26
N LEU A 73 27.51 8.60 17.24
CA LEU A 73 27.24 7.47 16.38
C LEU A 73 28.10 7.49 15.11
N LYS A 74 28.34 6.31 14.58
CA LYS A 74 28.98 6.09 13.28
C LYS A 74 28.10 5.21 12.42
N LEU A 75 28.13 5.46 11.12
CA LEU A 75 27.44 4.64 10.14
C LEU A 75 28.13 3.29 10.01
N ASN A 76 27.34 2.24 9.78
CA ASN A 76 27.79 0.89 9.51
C ASN A 76 27.41 0.47 8.09
N GLY A 77 28.32 -0.22 7.45
CA GLY A 77 28.14 -0.84 6.14
C GLY A 77 28.50 0.02 4.93
N GLY A 78 28.98 -0.66 3.90
CA GLY A 78 29.34 -0.09 2.62
C GLY A 78 30.40 0.99 2.69
N GLU A 79 30.34 1.95 1.77
CA GLU A 79 31.29 3.08 1.68
C GLU A 79 31.19 4.09 2.83
N HIS A 80 30.17 3.98 3.68
CA HIS A 80 29.93 4.85 4.83
C HIS A 80 30.45 4.27 6.16
N GLU A 81 31.00 3.07 6.14
CA GLU A 81 31.54 2.38 7.33
C GLU A 81 32.49 3.28 8.13
N GLY A 82 32.20 3.43 9.43
CA GLY A 82 33.00 4.21 10.36
C GLY A 82 32.94 5.73 10.24
N LYS A 83 32.21 6.28 9.25
CA LYS A 83 32.00 7.73 9.13
C LYS A 83 31.04 8.22 10.22
N PRO A 84 31.19 9.47 10.73
CA PRO A 84 30.21 10.07 11.64
C PRO A 84 28.80 10.04 11.04
N PHE A 85 27.81 9.72 11.87
CA PHE A 85 26.41 9.72 11.40
C PHE A 85 25.86 11.14 11.35
N ASN A 86 26.25 11.90 10.34
CA ASN A 86 25.67 13.21 10.09
C ASN A 86 24.28 13.03 9.48
N LEU A 87 23.25 13.44 10.21
CA LEU A 87 21.87 13.36 9.74
C LEU A 87 21.66 14.24 8.52
N LEU A 88 20.95 13.70 7.53
CA LEU A 88 20.43 14.48 6.39
C LEU A 88 19.35 15.47 6.86
N PRO A 89 19.06 16.55 6.11
CA PRO A 89 18.09 17.57 6.54
C PRO A 89 16.73 17.00 6.94
N TRP A 90 16.18 16.05 6.17
CA TRP A 90 14.92 15.39 6.50
C TRP A 90 15.00 14.54 7.78
N GLN A 91 16.13 13.90 8.04
CA GLN A 91 16.37 13.15 9.28
C GLN A 91 16.50 14.11 10.48
N CYS A 92 17.14 15.28 10.29
CA CYS A 92 17.15 16.33 11.31
C CYS A 92 15.73 16.79 11.66
N PHE A 93 14.85 16.93 10.66
CA PHE A 93 13.45 17.29 10.90
C PHE A 93 12.73 16.25 11.76
N ILE A 94 12.89 14.96 11.47
CA ILE A 94 12.29 13.87 12.26
C ILE A 94 12.84 13.86 13.69
N VAL A 95 14.16 13.77 13.84
CA VAL A 95 14.82 13.66 15.16
C VAL A 95 14.55 14.91 16.00
N GLY A 96 14.71 16.08 15.41
CA GLY A 96 14.47 17.33 16.14
C GLY A 96 13.00 17.51 16.52
N SER A 97 12.05 17.18 15.65
CA SER A 97 10.62 17.24 15.97
C SER A 97 10.27 16.32 17.14
N ILE A 98 10.72 15.06 17.10
CA ILE A 98 10.42 14.07 18.15
C ILE A 98 11.01 14.51 19.51
N PHE A 99 12.23 15.01 19.55
CA PHE A 99 12.91 15.32 20.82
C PHE A 99 12.82 16.79 21.24
N GLY A 100 12.50 17.69 20.31
CA GLY A 100 12.38 19.13 20.59
C GLY A 100 11.00 19.58 21.03
N TRP A 101 9.93 19.00 20.50
CA TRP A 101 8.58 19.34 20.92
C TRP A 101 8.25 18.76 22.30
N LYS A 102 7.78 19.60 23.22
CA LYS A 102 7.41 19.27 24.61
C LYS A 102 5.97 19.68 24.88
N ASN A 103 5.35 18.99 25.83
CA ASN A 103 4.09 19.42 26.45
C ASN A 103 4.36 20.35 27.65
N SER A 104 3.32 20.83 28.30
CA SER A 104 3.39 21.72 29.50
C SER A 104 4.18 21.12 30.67
N ASP A 105 4.27 19.79 30.73
CA ASP A 105 5.01 19.08 31.79
C ASP A 105 6.48 18.83 31.44
N GLU A 106 6.99 19.44 30.37
CA GLU A 106 8.34 19.29 29.81
C GLU A 106 8.64 17.88 29.25
N TYR A 107 7.62 17.00 29.16
CA TYR A 107 7.75 15.70 28.52
C TYR A 107 7.60 15.80 27.00
N ARG A 108 8.05 14.76 26.31
CA ARG A 108 7.92 14.63 24.85
C ARG A 108 6.46 14.76 24.42
N ARG A 109 6.19 15.66 23.45
CA ARG A 109 4.89 15.81 22.82
C ARG A 109 4.50 14.54 22.05
N TYR A 110 5.39 14.11 21.14
CA TYR A 110 5.12 13.00 20.24
C TYR A 110 5.40 11.66 20.91
N ARG A 111 4.35 10.89 21.12
CA ARG A 111 4.41 9.55 21.71
C ARG A 111 4.32 8.45 20.66
N MET A 112 3.82 8.76 19.47
CA MET A 112 3.81 7.91 18.31
C MET A 112 4.40 8.67 17.12
N ALA A 113 5.23 7.99 16.33
CA ALA A 113 5.81 8.51 15.11
C ALA A 113 5.74 7.45 14.01
N TYR A 114 5.28 7.87 12.83
CA TYR A 114 5.18 7.05 11.64
C TYR A 114 6.04 7.65 10.53
N VAL A 115 6.98 6.87 10.01
CA VAL A 115 7.92 7.29 8.96
C VAL A 115 7.85 6.33 7.80
N GLU A 116 7.37 6.80 6.67
CA GLU A 116 7.26 6.06 5.42
C GLU A 116 8.15 6.70 4.36
N SER A 117 9.06 5.92 3.76
CA SER A 117 9.91 6.38 2.66
C SER A 117 10.42 5.21 1.83
N GLY A 118 10.93 5.49 0.63
CA GLY A 118 11.48 4.48 -0.27
C GLY A 118 12.56 3.61 0.37
N LYS A 119 12.73 2.40 -0.15
CA LYS A 119 13.76 1.47 0.29
C LYS A 119 15.17 2.06 0.07
N GLY A 120 16.07 1.83 1.02
CA GLY A 120 17.42 2.35 0.95
C GLY A 120 17.61 3.80 1.41
N SER A 121 16.55 4.49 1.90
CA SER A 121 16.63 5.86 2.39
C SER A 121 17.38 6.03 3.72
N GLY A 122 17.75 4.95 4.43
CA GLY A 122 18.44 4.99 5.72
C GLY A 122 17.52 5.03 6.94
N LYS A 123 16.28 4.50 6.82
CA LYS A 123 15.31 4.41 7.94
C LYS A 123 15.81 3.56 9.11
N SER A 124 16.33 2.35 8.84
CA SER A 124 16.75 1.41 9.90
C SER A 124 17.95 1.94 10.70
N PRO A 125 19.03 2.48 10.08
CA PRO A 125 20.08 3.18 10.84
C PRO A 125 19.57 4.36 11.65
N LEU A 126 18.63 5.16 11.13
CA LEU A 126 18.01 6.27 11.86
C LEU A 126 17.27 5.76 13.11
N ALA A 127 16.46 4.72 12.96
CA ALA A 127 15.72 4.10 14.06
C ALA A 127 16.68 3.49 15.11
N ALA A 128 17.74 2.81 14.68
CA ALA A 128 18.78 2.30 15.60
C ALA A 128 19.45 3.43 16.42
N GLY A 129 19.73 4.55 15.77
CA GLY A 129 20.26 5.75 16.46
C GLY A 129 19.27 6.35 17.46
N ILE A 130 17.99 6.41 17.14
CA ILE A 130 16.91 6.83 18.07
C ILE A 130 16.84 5.87 19.25
N ALA A 131 16.93 4.55 19.02
CA ALA A 131 16.97 3.56 20.10
C ALA A 131 18.12 3.80 21.08
N LEU A 132 19.33 4.00 20.53
CA LEU A 132 20.51 4.28 21.34
C LEU A 132 20.40 5.60 22.10
N TYR A 133 19.82 6.64 21.50
CA TYR A 133 19.52 7.89 22.20
C TYR A 133 18.57 7.66 23.38
N CYS A 134 17.46 6.94 23.16
CA CYS A 134 16.50 6.59 24.20
C CYS A 134 17.10 5.71 25.30
N LEU A 135 18.08 4.86 24.96
CA LEU A 135 18.75 3.97 25.90
C LEU A 135 19.66 4.73 26.85
N VAL A 136 20.46 5.71 26.35
CA VAL A 136 21.58 6.30 27.11
C VAL A 136 21.43 7.80 27.37
N ALA A 137 20.65 8.55 26.59
CA ALA A 137 20.68 10.02 26.59
C ALA A 137 19.33 10.69 26.91
N ASP A 138 18.23 9.99 26.88
CA ASP A 138 16.86 10.52 27.07
C ASP A 138 16.46 10.64 28.56
N LYS A 139 17.38 10.36 29.46
CA LYS A 139 17.26 10.53 30.93
C LYS A 139 16.14 9.69 31.58
N GLU A 140 15.64 8.66 30.95
CA GLU A 140 14.64 7.76 31.51
C GLU A 140 15.32 6.67 32.35
N PRO A 141 15.08 6.57 33.68
CA PRO A 141 15.62 5.49 34.49
C PRO A 141 14.94 4.17 34.11
N ARG A 142 15.73 3.10 34.03
CA ARG A 142 15.28 1.76 33.68
C ARG A 142 14.48 1.75 32.36
N ALA A 143 15.00 2.46 31.35
CA ALA A 143 14.40 2.48 30.02
C ALA A 143 14.42 1.08 29.40
N GLU A 144 13.27 0.63 28.99
CA GLU A 144 13.11 -0.58 28.18
C GLU A 144 12.99 -0.15 26.73
N VAL A 145 13.98 -0.50 25.91
CA VAL A 145 13.96 -0.22 24.47
C VAL A 145 13.80 -1.54 23.73
N TYR A 146 12.94 -1.55 22.72
CA TYR A 146 12.64 -2.75 21.94
C TYR A 146 12.72 -2.47 20.43
N ALA A 147 13.38 -3.38 19.69
CA ALA A 147 13.16 -3.53 18.26
C ALA A 147 12.09 -4.60 18.09
N ALA A 148 10.94 -4.25 17.53
CA ALA A 148 9.79 -5.11 17.43
C ALA A 148 9.41 -5.35 15.96
N ALA A 149 9.18 -6.61 15.60
CA ALA A 149 8.72 -7.02 14.27
C ALA A 149 7.83 -8.26 14.38
N THR A 150 7.20 -8.66 13.29
CA THR A 150 6.42 -9.91 13.22
C THR A 150 7.30 -11.14 13.44
N LYS A 151 8.51 -11.14 12.86
CA LYS A 151 9.49 -12.22 13.03
C LYS A 151 10.73 -11.71 13.75
N LYS A 152 11.31 -12.56 14.59
CA LYS A 152 12.50 -12.22 15.37
C LYS A 152 13.71 -11.84 14.49
N ASP A 153 13.88 -12.51 13.36
CA ASP A 153 14.97 -12.22 12.44
C ASP A 153 14.88 -10.80 11.84
N GLN A 154 13.67 -10.29 11.60
CA GLN A 154 13.46 -8.90 11.15
C GLN A 154 13.81 -7.91 12.26
N ALA A 155 13.34 -8.15 13.51
CA ALA A 155 13.70 -7.32 14.66
C ALA A 155 15.23 -7.29 14.89
N MET A 156 15.92 -8.41 14.62
CA MET A 156 17.37 -8.53 14.70
C MET A 156 18.13 -7.66 13.71
N ILE A 157 17.57 -7.34 12.53
CA ILE A 157 18.23 -6.50 11.52
C ILE A 157 18.50 -5.11 12.12
N LEU A 158 17.46 -4.45 12.62
CA LEU A 158 17.57 -3.15 13.25
C LEU A 158 18.44 -3.18 14.53
N PHE A 159 18.31 -4.25 15.30
CA PHE A 159 19.12 -4.43 16.52
C PHE A 159 20.61 -4.58 16.21
N ARG A 160 20.99 -5.30 15.12
CA ARG A 160 22.39 -5.43 14.67
C ARG A 160 22.98 -4.09 14.25
N ASP A 161 22.20 -3.20 13.61
CA ASP A 161 22.66 -1.84 13.30
C ASP A 161 23.06 -1.10 14.59
N ALA A 162 22.26 -1.20 15.65
CA ALA A 162 22.61 -0.60 16.92
C ALA A 162 23.83 -1.24 17.57
N VAL A 163 24.01 -2.56 17.49
CA VAL A 163 25.21 -3.26 17.98
C VAL A 163 26.44 -2.73 17.25
N ALA A 164 26.40 -2.62 15.93
CA ALA A 164 27.50 -2.11 15.12
C ALA A 164 27.85 -0.66 15.47
N MET A 165 26.82 0.20 15.68
CA MET A 165 27.04 1.59 16.15
C MET A 165 27.68 1.66 17.52
N VAL A 166 27.33 0.74 18.44
CA VAL A 166 27.98 0.65 19.77
C VAL A 166 29.44 0.25 19.62
N ASP A 167 29.75 -0.74 18.79
CA ASP A 167 31.11 -1.22 18.57
C ASP A 167 32.03 -0.17 17.96
N GLN A 168 31.50 0.64 17.05
CA GLN A 168 32.24 1.71 16.40
C GLN A 168 32.37 3.00 17.23
N SER A 169 31.62 3.11 18.34
CA SER A 169 31.64 4.27 19.23
C SER A 169 32.37 3.97 20.54
N PRO A 170 33.63 4.43 20.75
CA PRO A 170 34.34 4.21 22.00
C PRO A 170 33.57 4.69 23.23
N ALA A 171 32.79 5.76 23.09
CA ALA A 171 31.97 6.32 24.17
C ALA A 171 30.83 5.39 24.58
N LEU A 172 30.23 4.68 23.63
CA LEU A 172 29.14 3.70 23.88
C LEU A 172 29.72 2.35 24.32
N ALA A 173 30.75 1.86 23.64
CA ALA A 173 31.39 0.59 23.95
C ALA A 173 31.88 0.49 25.41
N GLN A 174 32.32 1.59 26.00
CA GLN A 174 32.72 1.66 27.40
C GLN A 174 31.54 1.66 28.39
N ARG A 175 30.32 1.93 27.94
CA ARG A 175 29.14 2.14 28.80
C ARG A 175 28.06 1.10 28.63
N ILE A 176 28.02 0.43 27.49
CA ILE A 176 26.99 -0.53 27.14
C ILE A 176 27.57 -1.94 27.19
N ASN A 177 26.96 -2.76 28.02
CA ASN A 177 27.30 -4.18 28.11
C ASN A 177 26.47 -4.96 27.10
N LYS A 178 27.14 -5.76 26.25
CA LYS A 178 26.51 -6.65 25.30
C LYS A 178 26.33 -8.03 25.92
N SER A 179 25.15 -8.65 25.73
CA SER A 179 24.89 -10.05 26.11
C SER A 179 24.78 -10.90 24.86
N GLY A 180 25.46 -12.05 24.84
CA GLY A 180 25.62 -12.94 23.70
C GLY A 180 27.06 -12.95 23.19
N GLY A 181 27.42 -13.94 22.36
CA GLY A 181 28.71 -13.98 21.67
C GLY A 181 28.74 -13.01 20.48
N ALA A 182 29.93 -12.75 19.94
CA ALA A 182 30.08 -11.90 18.76
C ALA A 182 29.21 -12.39 17.57
N GLY A 183 28.38 -11.49 17.03
CA GLY A 183 27.40 -11.78 15.98
C GLY A 183 26.11 -12.51 16.46
N LYS A 184 26.02 -12.79 17.76
CA LYS A 184 24.85 -13.44 18.40
C LYS A 184 24.36 -12.62 19.60
N GLU A 185 24.59 -11.32 19.58
CA GLU A 185 24.13 -10.40 20.62
C GLU A 185 22.59 -10.34 20.60
N TRP A 186 21.98 -10.30 21.79
CA TRP A 186 20.54 -10.24 21.98
C TRP A 186 20.09 -9.18 22.99
N ASN A 187 21.04 -8.48 23.64
CA ASN A 187 20.75 -7.43 24.61
C ASN A 187 21.89 -6.42 24.67
N LEU A 188 21.57 -5.15 24.67
CA LEU A 188 22.43 -4.04 25.01
C LEU A 188 21.98 -3.45 26.34
N ALA A 189 22.82 -3.51 27.38
CA ALA A 189 22.49 -3.05 28.74
C ALA A 189 23.29 -1.81 29.11
N PHE A 190 22.60 -0.73 29.48
CA PHE A 190 23.19 0.48 30.05
C PHE A 190 23.02 0.46 31.57
N LEU A 191 24.05 -0.05 32.27
CA LEU A 191 23.97 -0.39 33.68
C LEU A 191 23.82 0.84 34.60
N GLN A 192 24.30 2.02 34.17
CA GLN A 192 24.20 3.25 34.97
C GLN A 192 22.76 3.61 35.33
N THR A 193 21.79 3.30 34.46
CA THR A 193 20.36 3.57 34.70
C THR A 193 19.54 2.29 34.84
N GLY A 194 20.16 1.11 34.68
CA GLY A 194 19.45 -0.17 34.62
C GLY A 194 18.59 -0.36 33.34
N SER A 195 18.95 0.35 32.26
CA SER A 195 18.23 0.34 31.01
C SER A 195 18.75 -0.75 30.06
N PHE A 196 17.89 -1.22 29.14
CA PHE A 196 18.27 -2.22 28.16
C PHE A 196 17.60 -2.02 26.80
N PHE A 197 18.21 -2.57 25.75
CA PHE A 197 17.65 -2.65 24.40
C PHE A 197 17.68 -4.11 23.91
N ARG A 198 16.52 -4.62 23.43
CA ARG A 198 16.34 -6.01 22.98
C ARG A 198 15.46 -6.12 21.74
N PRO A 199 15.73 -7.11 20.86
CA PRO A 199 14.78 -7.51 19.82
C PRO A 199 13.65 -8.35 20.42
N ILE A 200 12.41 -8.17 19.92
CA ILE A 200 11.21 -8.91 20.31
C ILE A 200 10.34 -9.19 19.08
N SER A 201 9.61 -10.30 19.10
CA SER A 201 8.66 -10.65 18.04
C SER A 201 7.26 -10.92 18.60
N SER A 202 6.25 -10.94 17.73
CA SER A 202 4.88 -11.31 18.10
C SER A 202 4.75 -12.74 18.61
N ASP A 203 5.65 -13.63 18.14
CA ASP A 203 5.65 -15.06 18.52
C ASP A 203 6.10 -15.30 19.97
N ASP A 204 6.76 -14.31 20.57
CA ASP A 204 7.25 -14.42 21.95
C ASP A 204 6.14 -14.40 23.01
N GLY A 205 4.86 -14.23 22.62
CA GLY A 205 3.66 -14.37 23.49
C GLY A 205 3.65 -13.47 24.75
N GLN A 206 4.46 -12.41 24.78
CA GLN A 206 4.76 -11.67 25.99
C GLN A 206 3.85 -10.46 26.20
N SER A 207 2.98 -10.52 27.18
CA SER A 207 2.18 -9.38 27.66
C SER A 207 2.89 -8.50 28.71
N GLY A 208 4.23 -8.55 28.80
CA GLY A 208 5.00 -7.91 29.85
C GLY A 208 5.88 -6.69 29.54
N PRO A 209 6.18 -6.33 28.26
CA PRO A 209 7.03 -5.18 27.93
C PRO A 209 6.43 -3.86 28.42
N ARG A 210 7.31 -2.98 28.98
CA ARG A 210 6.95 -1.61 29.39
C ARG A 210 7.84 -0.61 28.66
N PRO A 211 7.67 -0.46 27.34
CA PRO A 211 8.61 0.27 26.52
C PRO A 211 8.68 1.74 26.88
N HIS A 212 9.90 2.24 27.03
CA HIS A 212 10.22 3.64 26.89
C HIS A 212 10.36 4.02 25.42
N CYS A 213 10.93 3.11 24.62
CA CYS A 213 10.98 3.24 23.18
C CYS A 213 10.74 1.88 22.52
N ALA A 214 9.78 1.81 21.61
CA ALA A 214 9.57 0.66 20.76
C ALA A 214 9.72 1.08 19.29
N LEU A 215 10.65 0.42 18.60
CA LEU A 215 10.91 0.61 17.19
C LEU A 215 10.19 -0.51 16.45
N ILE A 216 9.26 -0.18 15.58
CA ILE A 216 8.48 -1.16 14.81
C ILE A 216 8.91 -1.04 13.36
N ASP A 217 9.62 -2.07 12.89
CA ASP A 217 10.16 -2.10 11.54
C ASP A 217 9.21 -2.82 10.57
N GLU A 218 9.22 -2.37 9.32
CA GLU A 218 8.48 -2.92 8.17
C GLU A 218 7.01 -3.20 8.50
N ILE A 219 6.32 -2.19 9.06
CA ILE A 219 4.92 -2.35 9.49
C ILE A 219 3.99 -2.78 8.34
N HIS A 220 4.36 -2.56 7.06
CA HIS A 220 3.62 -3.04 5.90
C HIS A 220 3.59 -4.57 5.77
N GLU A 221 4.50 -5.29 6.45
CA GLU A 221 4.50 -6.76 6.49
C GLU A 221 3.69 -7.33 7.67
N HIS A 222 3.18 -6.47 8.57
CA HIS A 222 2.41 -6.89 9.72
C HIS A 222 0.98 -7.27 9.33
N LYS A 223 0.63 -8.55 9.48
CA LYS A 223 -0.73 -9.06 9.18
C LYS A 223 -1.79 -8.59 10.17
N SER A 224 -1.40 -8.13 11.36
CA SER A 224 -2.31 -7.65 12.40
C SER A 224 -1.68 -6.56 13.24
N ASN A 225 -2.50 -5.79 13.96
CA ASN A 225 -2.06 -4.72 14.85
C ASN A 225 -1.48 -5.22 16.19
N GLN A 226 -1.33 -6.53 16.37
CA GLN A 226 -0.99 -7.14 17.67
C GLN A 226 0.31 -6.58 18.27
N VAL A 227 1.39 -6.47 17.48
CA VAL A 227 2.70 -5.98 17.94
C VAL A 227 2.61 -4.53 18.37
N VAL A 228 1.96 -3.68 17.57
CA VAL A 228 1.81 -2.24 17.85
C VAL A 228 0.98 -2.04 19.10
N GLU A 229 -0.16 -2.72 19.22
CA GLU A 229 -1.06 -2.60 20.38
C GLU A 229 -0.42 -3.16 21.66
N MET A 230 0.33 -4.25 21.57
CA MET A 230 1.09 -4.79 22.70
C MET A 230 2.10 -3.76 23.24
N MET A 231 2.89 -3.16 22.34
CA MET A 231 3.85 -2.11 22.72
C MET A 231 3.15 -0.87 23.26
N ARG A 232 2.08 -0.43 22.61
CA ARG A 232 1.29 0.73 23.02
C ARG A 232 0.66 0.53 24.41
N ALA A 233 0.07 -0.62 24.68
CA ALA A 233 -0.51 -0.94 25.98
C ALA A 233 0.52 -0.89 27.11
N GLY A 234 1.77 -1.31 26.84
CA GLY A 234 2.87 -1.27 27.79
C GLY A 234 3.36 0.13 28.14
N THR A 235 3.03 1.17 27.35
CA THR A 235 3.50 2.55 27.61
C THR A 235 2.75 3.28 28.73
N LYS A 236 1.66 2.73 29.28
CA LYS A 236 0.77 3.39 30.27
C LYS A 236 1.52 4.03 31.45
N GLY A 237 2.58 3.36 31.95
CA GLY A 237 3.37 3.83 33.07
C GLY A 237 4.52 4.78 32.72
N ARG A 238 4.71 5.10 31.44
CA ARG A 238 5.80 5.95 30.95
C ARG A 238 5.26 7.30 30.50
N ARG A 239 5.78 8.41 31.03
CA ARG A 239 5.30 9.75 30.70
C ARG A 239 5.72 10.22 29.32
N GLN A 240 6.88 9.78 28.81
CA GLN A 240 7.44 10.18 27.53
C GLN A 240 7.86 9.00 26.65
N ALA A 241 7.09 7.90 26.69
CA ALA A 241 7.32 6.76 25.82
C ALA A 241 7.21 7.15 24.32
N LEU A 242 7.95 6.45 23.47
CA LEU A 242 7.94 6.61 22.03
C LEU A 242 7.66 5.27 21.33
N ILE A 243 6.63 5.22 20.52
CA ILE A 243 6.44 4.16 19.51
C ILE A 243 6.89 4.76 18.18
N PHE A 244 7.96 4.25 17.62
CA PHE A 244 8.54 4.73 16.37
C PHE A 244 8.40 3.67 15.28
N MET A 245 7.52 3.92 14.31
CA MET A 245 7.20 3.01 13.21
C MET A 245 7.93 3.44 11.95
N ILE A 246 8.62 2.52 11.29
CA ILE A 246 9.28 2.76 10.01
C ILE A 246 8.82 1.73 8.97
N THR A 247 8.61 2.18 7.73
CA THR A 247 8.06 1.33 6.69
C THR A 247 8.36 1.85 5.28
N ASN A 248 8.14 1.00 4.30
CA ASN A 248 7.85 1.40 2.92
C ASN A 248 6.32 1.40 2.71
N SER A 249 5.84 1.92 1.59
CA SER A 249 4.44 1.74 1.18
C SER A 249 4.13 0.26 0.91
N GLY A 250 2.88 -0.10 1.09
CA GLY A 250 2.38 -1.46 0.93
C GLY A 250 1.56 -1.67 -0.34
N HIS A 251 0.94 -2.84 -0.42
CA HIS A 251 -0.01 -3.22 -1.47
C HIS A 251 -1.41 -3.53 -0.91
N ASP A 252 -1.53 -3.68 0.39
CA ASP A 252 -2.81 -3.97 1.05
C ASP A 252 -3.32 -2.71 1.77
N LYS A 253 -4.28 -2.03 1.16
CA LYS A 253 -4.96 -0.85 1.73
C LYS A 253 -5.87 -1.20 2.90
N THR A 254 -6.08 -2.50 3.20
CA THR A 254 -6.82 -2.95 4.39
C THR A 254 -5.90 -3.24 5.58
N SER A 255 -4.59 -3.13 5.38
CA SER A 255 -3.57 -3.43 6.39
C SER A 255 -3.49 -2.37 7.48
N VAL A 256 -2.94 -2.78 8.62
CA VAL A 256 -2.59 -1.90 9.75
C VAL A 256 -1.66 -0.76 9.32
N CYS A 257 -0.73 -1.04 8.41
CA CYS A 257 0.19 -0.04 7.89
C CYS A 257 -0.56 1.09 7.18
N TYR A 258 -1.56 0.74 6.36
CA TYR A 258 -2.38 1.74 5.67
C TYR A 258 -3.25 2.54 6.64
N ASP A 259 -3.72 1.93 7.75
CA ASP A 259 -4.43 2.67 8.81
C ASP A 259 -3.56 3.78 9.40
N TYR A 260 -2.29 3.48 9.71
CA TYR A 260 -1.34 4.48 10.22
C TYR A 260 -0.91 5.48 9.14
N HIS A 261 -0.79 5.07 7.88
CA HIS A 261 -0.55 5.95 6.74
C HIS A 261 -1.66 7.01 6.63
N GLU A 262 -2.92 6.58 6.51
CA GLU A 262 -4.07 7.48 6.40
C GLU A 262 -4.25 8.35 7.66
N TYR A 263 -4.06 7.77 8.84
CA TYR A 263 -4.12 8.53 10.08
C TYR A 263 -3.06 9.62 10.12
N GLY A 264 -1.81 9.27 9.76
CA GLY A 264 -0.69 10.20 9.71
C GLY A 264 -0.88 11.35 8.71
N ARG A 265 -1.44 11.06 7.54
CA ARG A 265 -1.80 12.05 6.53
C ARG A 265 -2.82 13.05 7.08
N LYS A 266 -3.94 12.55 7.62
CA LYS A 266 -5.03 13.37 8.18
C LYS A 266 -4.58 14.22 9.36
N VAL A 267 -3.67 13.70 10.21
CA VAL A 267 -3.10 14.48 11.32
C VAL A 267 -2.16 15.57 10.80
N ALA A 268 -1.32 15.29 9.80
CA ALA A 268 -0.42 16.29 9.20
C ALA A 268 -1.18 17.38 8.45
N GLU A 269 -2.24 17.02 7.76
CA GLU A 269 -3.14 17.92 7.04
C GLU A 269 -3.97 18.81 7.98
N GLY A 270 -4.27 18.31 9.20
CA GLY A 270 -5.11 18.99 10.19
C GLY A 270 -6.58 18.59 10.18
N SER A 271 -6.96 17.57 9.39
CA SER A 271 -8.31 16.98 9.40
C SER A 271 -8.60 16.21 10.69
N ILE A 272 -7.55 15.74 11.38
CA ILE A 272 -7.62 15.12 12.71
C ILE A 272 -6.67 15.86 13.64
N GLU A 273 -7.16 16.29 14.81
CA GLU A 273 -6.34 16.87 15.86
C GLU A 273 -5.75 15.79 16.76
N ASP A 274 -4.45 15.52 16.64
CA ASP A 274 -3.69 14.69 17.56
C ASP A 274 -2.28 15.27 17.78
N ASP A 275 -2.09 15.88 18.92
CA ASP A 275 -0.80 16.47 19.32
C ASP A 275 0.26 15.42 19.64
N SER A 276 -0.12 14.18 19.90
CA SER A 276 0.78 13.11 20.29
C SER A 276 1.35 12.29 19.11
N PHE A 277 0.83 12.50 17.91
CA PHE A 277 1.20 11.75 16.72
C PHE A 277 2.05 12.60 15.76
N PHE A 278 3.19 12.06 15.35
CA PHE A 278 4.08 12.61 14.32
C PHE A 278 4.04 11.73 13.08
N SER A 279 4.00 12.33 11.90
CA SER A 279 4.16 11.59 10.64
C SER A 279 5.17 12.26 9.71
N PHE A 280 5.94 11.43 9.01
CA PHE A 280 6.78 11.82 7.89
C PHE A 280 6.56 10.81 6.77
N ILE A 281 5.77 11.18 5.77
CA ILE A 281 5.32 10.28 4.70
C ILE A 281 5.81 10.83 3.38
N CYS A 282 6.70 10.08 2.73
CA CYS A 282 7.12 10.37 1.36
C CYS A 282 6.00 9.96 0.41
N SER A 283 5.61 10.87 -0.48
CA SER A 283 4.54 10.66 -1.44
C SER A 283 4.76 11.53 -2.68
N LEU A 284 4.13 11.17 -3.78
CA LEU A 284 4.08 11.97 -5.00
C LEU A 284 2.84 12.86 -5.00
N ASP A 285 2.82 13.92 -5.78
CA ASP A 285 1.62 14.71 -6.00
C ASP A 285 0.63 13.93 -6.89
N GLU A 286 -0.65 14.26 -6.78
CA GLU A 286 -1.70 13.63 -7.59
C GLU A 286 -1.44 13.83 -9.08
N GLY A 287 -1.54 12.75 -9.85
CA GLY A 287 -1.28 12.74 -11.30
C GLY A 287 0.19 12.63 -11.71
N GLU A 288 1.14 12.64 -10.76
CA GLU A 288 2.55 12.38 -11.08
C GLU A 288 2.82 10.90 -11.32
N ASP A 289 3.48 10.59 -12.41
CA ASP A 289 3.94 9.25 -12.73
C ASP A 289 5.47 9.18 -12.73
N PRO A 290 6.10 8.50 -11.75
CA PRO A 290 7.55 8.43 -11.64
C PRO A 290 8.20 7.64 -12.78
N PHE A 291 7.41 6.92 -13.58
CA PHE A 291 7.91 6.23 -14.76
C PHE A 291 8.02 7.15 -15.97
N LYS A 292 7.29 8.27 -15.98
CA LYS A 292 7.29 9.26 -17.07
C LYS A 292 8.09 10.52 -16.74
N ASP A 293 8.12 10.92 -15.46
CA ASP A 293 8.75 12.16 -14.99
C ASP A 293 9.74 11.90 -13.85
N GLU A 294 11.04 12.05 -14.13
CA GLU A 294 12.10 11.90 -13.14
C GLU A 294 12.13 13.04 -12.10
N SER A 295 11.55 14.20 -12.42
CA SER A 295 11.57 15.37 -11.52
C SER A 295 10.83 15.13 -10.20
N CYS A 296 9.87 14.21 -10.18
CA CYS A 296 9.12 13.84 -8.98
C CYS A 296 9.87 12.87 -8.05
N TRP A 297 10.97 12.24 -8.50
CA TRP A 297 11.65 11.17 -7.76
C TRP A 297 12.15 11.57 -6.38
N LYS A 298 12.60 12.83 -6.24
CA LYS A 298 13.10 13.34 -4.96
C LYS A 298 11.99 13.45 -3.91
N LYS A 299 10.72 13.60 -4.31
CA LYS A 299 9.57 13.65 -3.41
C LYS A 299 9.39 12.32 -2.64
N ALA A 300 9.59 11.20 -3.32
CA ALA A 300 9.56 9.87 -2.72
C ALA A 300 10.88 9.48 -2.04
N ASN A 301 12.00 10.12 -2.41
CA ASN A 301 13.35 9.74 -2.06
C ASN A 301 14.18 10.91 -1.53
N PRO A 302 13.95 11.37 -0.29
CA PRO A 302 14.67 12.52 0.25
C PRO A 302 16.17 12.27 0.45
N SER A 303 16.63 11.02 0.37
CA SER A 303 18.04 10.60 0.41
C SER A 303 18.67 10.44 -0.98
N LEU A 304 17.97 10.76 -2.05
CA LEU A 304 18.49 10.69 -3.42
C LEU A 304 19.74 11.55 -3.58
N GLY A 305 20.79 10.97 -4.12
CA GLY A 305 22.12 11.59 -4.25
C GLY A 305 23.03 11.40 -3.03
N HIS A 306 22.51 10.82 -1.91
CA HIS A 306 23.28 10.55 -0.68
C HIS A 306 23.46 9.05 -0.41
N THR A 307 22.37 8.28 -0.42
CA THR A 307 22.39 6.84 -0.16
C THR A 307 22.35 6.01 -1.44
N PHE A 308 21.80 6.53 -2.50
CA PHE A 308 21.76 5.95 -3.84
C PHE A 308 21.61 7.03 -4.90
N THR A 309 21.82 6.67 -6.17
CA THR A 309 21.88 7.62 -7.30
C THR A 309 20.64 7.56 -8.17
N GLU A 310 20.39 8.62 -8.96
CA GLU A 310 19.35 8.62 -10.00
C GLU A 310 19.55 7.50 -11.02
N ARG A 311 20.81 7.14 -11.32
CA ARG A 311 21.12 6.03 -12.22
C ARG A 311 20.49 4.72 -11.72
N TYR A 312 20.57 4.44 -10.44
CA TYR A 312 19.94 3.25 -9.84
C TYR A 312 18.41 3.27 -10.08
N LEU A 313 17.74 4.39 -9.86
CA LEU A 313 16.30 4.51 -10.10
C LEU A 313 15.95 4.32 -11.59
N ARG A 314 16.74 4.90 -12.53
CA ARG A 314 16.53 4.67 -13.96
C ARG A 314 16.65 3.20 -14.34
N GLU A 315 17.62 2.49 -13.77
CA GLU A 315 17.78 1.05 -13.98
C GLU A 315 16.55 0.28 -13.48
N GLN A 316 15.99 0.64 -12.32
CA GLN A 316 14.78 0.03 -11.79
C GLN A 316 13.54 0.29 -12.68
N VAL A 317 13.34 1.54 -13.09
CA VAL A 317 12.25 1.92 -14.00
C VAL A 317 12.38 1.23 -15.37
N THR A 318 13.58 1.16 -15.92
CA THR A 318 13.83 0.48 -17.21
C THR A 318 13.51 -1.02 -17.11
N GLN A 319 13.91 -1.67 -16.01
CA GLN A 319 13.59 -3.08 -15.79
C GLN A 319 12.09 -3.31 -15.61
N ALA A 320 11.40 -2.42 -14.90
CA ALA A 320 9.96 -2.52 -14.69
C ALA A 320 9.16 -2.33 -15.98
N ARG A 321 9.60 -1.43 -16.88
CA ARG A 321 9.00 -1.28 -18.23
C ARG A 321 9.16 -2.55 -19.07
N GLY A 322 10.29 -3.24 -18.96
CA GLY A 322 10.53 -4.50 -19.67
C GLY A 322 9.95 -5.73 -18.98
N MET A 323 9.53 -5.63 -17.73
CA MET A 323 9.00 -6.71 -16.90
C MET A 323 7.80 -6.22 -16.09
N PRO A 324 6.57 -6.27 -16.62
CA PRO A 324 5.37 -5.71 -15.96
C PRO A 324 5.16 -6.21 -14.53
N SER A 325 5.52 -7.44 -14.23
CA SER A 325 5.47 -8.00 -12.87
C SER A 325 6.35 -7.26 -11.84
N LYS A 326 7.32 -6.49 -12.28
CA LYS A 326 8.18 -5.66 -11.41
C LYS A 326 7.65 -4.26 -11.18
N GLU A 327 6.69 -3.79 -11.97
CA GLU A 327 6.18 -2.41 -11.89
C GLU A 327 5.65 -2.08 -10.50
N SER A 328 4.76 -2.91 -9.99
CA SER A 328 4.17 -2.77 -8.65
C SER A 328 5.24 -2.69 -7.55
N ILE A 329 6.24 -3.56 -7.61
CA ILE A 329 7.36 -3.59 -6.66
C ILE A 329 8.18 -2.30 -6.74
N VAL A 330 8.50 -1.82 -7.96
CA VAL A 330 9.29 -0.61 -8.16
C VAL A 330 8.51 0.64 -7.72
N ARG A 331 7.21 0.75 -8.06
CA ARG A 331 6.34 1.84 -7.61
C ARG A 331 6.29 1.91 -6.09
N ARG A 332 6.12 0.79 -5.42
CA ARG A 332 6.03 0.68 -3.97
C ARG A 332 7.37 0.96 -3.28
N LEU A 333 8.41 0.23 -3.64
CA LEU A 333 9.69 0.29 -2.91
C LEU A 333 10.54 1.51 -3.23
N ASN A 334 10.44 2.06 -4.46
CA ASN A 334 11.28 3.17 -4.87
C ASN A 334 10.52 4.51 -4.94
N PHE A 335 9.20 4.50 -5.07
CA PHE A 335 8.44 5.74 -5.26
C PHE A 335 7.31 5.96 -4.24
N CYS A 336 7.26 5.15 -3.20
CA CYS A 336 6.29 5.29 -2.10
C CYS A 336 4.84 5.31 -2.56
N GLN A 337 4.53 4.65 -3.68
CA GLN A 337 3.17 4.52 -4.17
C GLN A 337 2.50 3.29 -3.56
N TRP A 338 1.32 3.47 -2.98
CA TRP A 338 0.48 2.36 -2.57
C TRP A 338 -0.17 1.76 -3.82
N VAL A 339 0.04 0.46 -4.02
CA VAL A 339 -0.47 -0.30 -5.16
C VAL A 339 -1.57 -1.25 -4.69
N ASP A 340 -2.43 -1.69 -5.63
CA ASP A 340 -3.58 -2.52 -5.26
C ASP A 340 -3.24 -4.03 -5.19
N ALA A 341 -2.10 -4.46 -5.79
CA ALA A 341 -1.58 -5.83 -5.66
C ALA A 341 -0.05 -5.82 -5.71
N ASP A 342 0.57 -6.83 -5.07
CA ASP A 342 2.04 -6.98 -5.09
C ASP A 342 2.54 -7.48 -6.45
N ASN A 343 1.74 -8.35 -7.09
CA ASN A 343 1.98 -8.86 -8.43
C ASN A 343 0.65 -8.88 -9.21
N PRO A 344 0.20 -7.73 -9.75
CA PRO A 344 -1.05 -7.65 -10.48
C PRO A 344 -1.00 -8.50 -11.75
N TRP A 345 -2.16 -9.07 -12.11
CA TRP A 345 -2.32 -9.84 -13.33
C TRP A 345 -1.96 -9.06 -14.61
N MET A 346 -2.36 -7.78 -14.64
CA MET A 346 -2.14 -6.91 -15.80
C MET A 346 -1.54 -5.58 -15.38
N SER A 347 -0.66 -5.00 -16.21
CA SER A 347 -0.10 -3.68 -15.93
C SER A 347 -1.16 -2.59 -16.06
N SER A 348 -1.05 -1.57 -15.22
CA SER A 348 -1.97 -0.43 -15.25
C SER A 348 -1.93 0.32 -16.59
N ASP A 349 -0.75 0.44 -17.20
CA ASP A 349 -0.56 1.16 -18.47
C ASP A 349 -1.24 0.42 -19.64
N VAL A 350 -1.16 -0.92 -19.71
CA VAL A 350 -1.83 -1.73 -20.72
C VAL A 350 -3.34 -1.61 -20.55
N TRP A 351 -3.84 -1.79 -19.32
CA TRP A 351 -5.27 -1.65 -19.02
C TRP A 351 -5.83 -0.29 -19.42
N MET A 352 -5.18 0.80 -18.97
CA MET A 352 -5.60 2.17 -19.26
C MET A 352 -5.52 2.51 -20.75
N GLY A 353 -4.59 1.88 -21.48
CA GLY A 353 -4.49 2.02 -22.93
C GLY A 353 -5.67 1.42 -23.69
N CYS A 354 -6.39 0.47 -23.06
CA CYS A 354 -7.59 -0.18 -23.61
C CYS A 354 -8.91 0.42 -23.10
N GLU A 355 -8.89 1.36 -22.14
CA GLU A 355 -10.10 2.00 -21.63
C GLU A 355 -10.51 3.20 -22.48
N GLU A 356 -11.78 3.21 -22.89
CA GLU A 356 -12.41 4.32 -23.62
C GLU A 356 -13.89 4.40 -23.25
N ASP A 357 -14.44 5.61 -23.15
CA ASP A 357 -15.89 5.74 -23.04
C ASP A 357 -16.53 5.70 -24.43
N PHE A 358 -17.58 4.89 -24.58
CA PHE A 358 -18.34 4.74 -25.83
C PHE A 358 -19.85 4.66 -25.55
N ASP A 359 -20.66 5.08 -26.53
CA ASP A 359 -22.11 5.01 -26.42
C ASP A 359 -22.61 3.58 -26.69
N LEU A 360 -23.47 3.07 -25.81
CA LEU A 360 -24.09 1.75 -25.98
C LEU A 360 -24.99 1.68 -27.23
N GLN A 361 -25.48 2.81 -27.73
CA GLN A 361 -26.27 2.86 -28.98
C GLN A 361 -25.47 2.41 -30.20
N GLU A 362 -24.15 2.55 -30.21
CA GLU A 362 -23.27 2.07 -31.27
C GLU A 362 -23.22 0.54 -31.37
N LEU A 363 -23.66 -0.15 -30.32
CA LEU A 363 -23.70 -1.61 -30.23
C LEU A 363 -25.09 -2.19 -30.42
N GLN A 364 -26.10 -1.38 -30.71
CA GLN A 364 -27.47 -1.83 -30.86
C GLN A 364 -27.61 -2.89 -31.98
N GLY A 365 -28.16 -4.05 -31.63
CA GLY A 365 -28.32 -5.18 -32.52
C GLY A 365 -27.04 -5.97 -32.80
N GLU A 366 -25.89 -5.56 -32.27
CA GLU A 366 -24.64 -6.29 -32.45
C GLU A 366 -24.62 -7.59 -31.63
N GLU A 367 -23.91 -8.56 -32.16
CA GLU A 367 -23.70 -9.87 -31.54
C GLU A 367 -22.71 -9.79 -30.43
N CYS A 368 -23.03 -10.39 -29.28
CA CYS A 368 -22.13 -10.42 -28.12
C CYS A 368 -22.23 -11.74 -27.35
N TYR A 369 -21.22 -11.98 -26.53
CA TYR A 369 -21.09 -13.11 -25.59
C TYR A 369 -21.01 -12.60 -24.17
N GLY A 370 -21.75 -13.26 -23.29
CA GLY A 370 -21.79 -12.90 -21.87
C GLY A 370 -20.84 -13.75 -21.03
N GLY A 371 -20.38 -13.16 -19.92
CA GLY A 371 -19.74 -13.87 -18.82
C GLY A 371 -20.34 -13.41 -17.51
N LEU A 372 -20.71 -14.34 -16.64
CA LEU A 372 -21.46 -14.06 -15.41
C LEU A 372 -20.78 -14.67 -14.19
N ASP A 373 -20.32 -13.83 -13.26
CA ASP A 373 -19.81 -14.23 -11.96
C ASP A 373 -20.81 -13.84 -10.87
N LEU A 374 -21.49 -14.84 -10.30
CA LEU A 374 -22.56 -14.66 -9.31
C LEU A 374 -22.02 -14.71 -7.89
N SER A 375 -22.24 -13.66 -7.14
CA SER A 375 -21.92 -13.58 -5.73
C SER A 375 -23.14 -13.77 -4.81
N GLY A 376 -22.89 -14.09 -3.54
CA GLY A 376 -23.94 -14.09 -2.51
C GLY A 376 -24.03 -12.75 -1.79
N SER A 377 -23.43 -12.69 -0.59
CA SER A 377 -23.55 -11.52 0.30
C SER A 377 -22.25 -10.72 0.45
N ARG A 378 -21.11 -11.25 0.06
CA ARG A 378 -19.80 -10.64 0.34
C ARG A 378 -19.02 -10.15 -0.88
N ASP A 379 -19.25 -10.71 -2.07
CA ASP A 379 -18.58 -10.32 -3.32
C ASP A 379 -19.50 -9.49 -4.22
N LEU A 380 -18.99 -8.96 -5.32
CA LEU A 380 -19.79 -8.32 -6.35
C LEU A 380 -20.39 -9.40 -7.27
N THR A 381 -21.60 -9.18 -7.77
CA THR A 381 -22.08 -9.92 -8.94
C THR A 381 -21.70 -9.12 -10.18
N ALA A 382 -21.12 -9.75 -11.16
CA ALA A 382 -20.67 -9.09 -12.39
C ALA A 382 -21.20 -9.80 -13.64
N LEU A 383 -21.68 -9.01 -14.59
CA LEU A 383 -22.01 -9.44 -15.96
C LEU A 383 -21.11 -8.67 -16.92
N ALA A 384 -20.33 -9.41 -17.70
CA ALA A 384 -19.55 -8.87 -18.80
C ALA A 384 -20.22 -9.21 -20.13
N LEU A 385 -20.24 -8.28 -21.09
CA LEU A 385 -20.66 -8.50 -22.47
C LEU A 385 -19.51 -8.12 -23.40
N PHE A 386 -19.01 -9.08 -24.15
CA PHE A 386 -17.97 -8.87 -25.14
C PHE A 386 -18.56 -8.93 -26.58
N PHE A 387 -18.27 -7.89 -27.38
CA PHE A 387 -18.71 -7.69 -28.75
C PHE A 387 -17.53 -7.92 -29.70
N PRO A 388 -17.29 -9.15 -30.19
CA PRO A 388 -16.06 -9.49 -30.90
C PRO A 388 -15.86 -8.68 -32.18
N LYS A 389 -16.93 -8.43 -32.97
CA LYS A 389 -16.86 -7.64 -34.23
C LYS A 389 -16.49 -6.17 -33.98
N LYS A 390 -16.90 -5.62 -32.85
CA LYS A 390 -16.65 -4.22 -32.48
C LYS A 390 -15.42 -4.09 -31.53
N ARG A 391 -14.90 -5.20 -31.01
CA ARG A 391 -13.84 -5.25 -30.03
C ARG A 391 -14.17 -4.44 -28.76
N ARG A 392 -15.45 -4.47 -28.34
CA ARG A 392 -15.95 -3.72 -27.16
C ARG A 392 -16.26 -4.66 -26.01
N LEU A 393 -15.90 -4.24 -24.80
CA LEU A 393 -16.23 -4.92 -23.56
C LEU A 393 -17.01 -3.98 -22.65
N LEU A 394 -18.21 -4.40 -22.23
CA LEU A 394 -19.06 -3.75 -21.24
C LEU A 394 -19.13 -4.63 -20.00
N VAL A 395 -19.02 -4.05 -18.80
CA VAL A 395 -19.20 -4.80 -17.54
C VAL A 395 -20.14 -4.03 -16.62
N GLU A 396 -21.13 -4.73 -16.11
CA GLU A 396 -22.09 -4.23 -15.12
C GLU A 396 -21.93 -4.99 -13.79
N PHE A 397 -22.18 -4.29 -12.68
CA PHE A 397 -21.99 -4.82 -11.33
C PHE A 397 -23.23 -4.65 -10.47
N TRP A 398 -23.46 -5.60 -9.54
CA TRP A 398 -24.50 -5.53 -8.52
C TRP A 398 -23.94 -5.79 -7.14
N THR A 399 -24.52 -5.07 -6.16
CA THR A 399 -24.17 -5.21 -4.73
C THR A 399 -25.42 -4.97 -3.88
N PRO A 400 -25.49 -5.56 -2.65
CA PRO A 400 -26.61 -5.28 -1.74
C PRO A 400 -26.59 -3.83 -1.24
N LYS A 401 -27.74 -3.15 -1.26
CA LYS A 401 -27.89 -1.75 -0.80
C LYS A 401 -27.62 -1.58 0.70
N ASP A 402 -28.17 -2.48 1.54
CA ASP A 402 -28.14 -2.32 2.99
C ASP A 402 -26.71 -2.40 3.57
N THR A 403 -25.78 -3.06 2.87
CA THR A 403 -24.39 -3.22 3.30
C THR A 403 -23.39 -2.37 2.52
N LEU A 404 -23.86 -1.52 1.62
CA LEU A 404 -23.02 -0.73 0.71
C LEU A 404 -21.94 0.10 1.44
N LEU A 405 -22.35 0.89 2.44
CA LEU A 405 -21.43 1.76 3.19
C LEU A 405 -20.46 0.97 4.09
N GLU A 406 -20.90 -0.17 4.64
CA GLU A 406 -20.03 -1.05 5.41
C GLU A 406 -18.97 -1.68 4.51
N ARG A 407 -19.37 -2.12 3.32
CA ARG A 407 -18.46 -2.68 2.32
C ARG A 407 -17.50 -1.64 1.75
N ALA A 408 -17.96 -0.42 1.50
CA ALA A 408 -17.11 0.69 1.10
C ALA A 408 -15.98 0.95 2.11
N LYS A 409 -16.28 0.83 3.41
CA LYS A 409 -15.27 0.94 4.47
C LYS A 409 -14.33 -0.27 4.53
N THR A 410 -14.86 -1.47 4.35
CA THR A 410 -14.08 -2.72 4.43
C THR A 410 -13.12 -2.83 3.23
N ASP A 411 -13.63 -2.64 2.03
CA ASP A 411 -12.86 -2.76 0.79
C ASP A 411 -12.10 -1.44 0.47
N ARG A 412 -12.37 -0.35 1.21
CA ARG A 412 -11.76 1.00 1.08
C ARG A 412 -11.87 1.58 -0.31
N VAL A 413 -13.02 1.39 -0.92
CA VAL A 413 -13.35 1.94 -2.23
C VAL A 413 -14.69 2.69 -2.15
N PRO A 414 -14.90 3.70 -3.00
CA PRO A 414 -16.07 4.56 -2.92
C PRO A 414 -17.31 3.94 -3.62
N TYR A 415 -17.80 2.80 -3.12
CA TYR A 415 -18.97 2.14 -3.69
C TYR A 415 -20.20 3.05 -3.76
N ASP A 416 -20.36 3.95 -2.79
CA ASP A 416 -21.43 4.93 -2.74
C ASP A 416 -21.33 5.99 -3.87
N ALA A 417 -20.12 6.41 -4.21
CA ALA A 417 -19.89 7.26 -5.36
C ALA A 417 -20.13 6.50 -6.66
N TRP A 418 -19.62 5.28 -6.77
CA TRP A 418 -19.81 4.44 -7.96
C TRP A 418 -21.28 4.08 -8.21
N GLU A 419 -22.07 3.87 -7.14
CA GLU A 419 -23.51 3.65 -7.26
C GLU A 419 -24.22 4.93 -7.74
N ARG A 420 -23.94 6.08 -7.12
CA ARG A 420 -24.51 7.37 -7.51
C ARG A 420 -24.20 7.72 -8.97
N ASP A 421 -22.99 7.42 -9.43
CA ASP A 421 -22.49 7.74 -10.76
C ASP A 421 -22.85 6.66 -11.80
N GLY A 422 -23.58 5.59 -11.38
CA GLY A 422 -24.13 4.55 -12.28
C GLY A 422 -23.17 3.44 -12.66
N PHE A 423 -22.00 3.33 -12.02
CA PHE A 423 -21.02 2.26 -12.29
C PHE A 423 -21.33 0.94 -11.58
N ILE A 424 -22.19 0.96 -10.57
CA ILE A 424 -22.65 -0.22 -9.82
C ILE A 424 -24.14 -0.09 -9.57
N HIS A 425 -24.87 -1.18 -9.77
CA HIS A 425 -26.28 -1.32 -9.40
C HIS A 425 -26.41 -1.82 -7.97
N THR A 426 -27.43 -1.37 -7.25
CA THR A 426 -27.75 -1.89 -5.93
C THR A 426 -29.08 -2.64 -5.93
N THR A 427 -29.16 -3.73 -5.14
CA THR A 427 -30.41 -4.45 -4.91
C THR A 427 -30.83 -4.34 -3.44
N PRO A 428 -32.14 -4.30 -3.14
CA PRO A 428 -32.62 -4.19 -1.75
C PRO A 428 -32.19 -5.37 -0.88
N GLY A 429 -31.87 -5.10 0.39
CA GLY A 429 -31.50 -6.13 1.37
C GLY A 429 -29.99 -6.33 1.52
N LYS A 430 -29.62 -7.41 2.22
CA LYS A 430 -28.23 -7.76 2.59
C LYS A 430 -27.54 -8.74 1.64
N ALA A 431 -28.24 -9.21 0.62
CA ALA A 431 -27.75 -10.12 -0.43
C ALA A 431 -28.23 -9.61 -1.79
N VAL A 432 -27.47 -9.89 -2.85
CA VAL A 432 -27.87 -9.56 -4.21
C VAL A 432 -29.16 -10.32 -4.55
N LYS A 433 -30.16 -9.60 -5.04
CA LYS A 433 -31.41 -10.15 -5.55
C LYS A 433 -31.26 -10.41 -7.04
N TYR A 434 -31.26 -11.68 -7.43
CA TYR A 434 -30.97 -12.07 -8.82
C TYR A 434 -32.08 -11.68 -9.82
N GLY A 435 -33.31 -11.45 -9.35
CA GLY A 435 -34.38 -10.88 -10.19
C GLY A 435 -33.97 -9.57 -10.86
N PHE A 436 -33.28 -8.67 -10.16
CA PHE A 436 -32.75 -7.42 -10.75
C PHE A 436 -31.67 -7.67 -11.80
N VAL A 437 -30.85 -8.71 -11.62
CA VAL A 437 -29.87 -9.13 -12.61
C VAL A 437 -30.57 -9.69 -13.85
N ALA A 438 -31.60 -10.53 -13.65
CA ALA A 438 -32.39 -11.12 -14.72
C ALA A 438 -33.16 -10.06 -15.53
N GLU A 439 -33.81 -9.10 -14.84
CA GLU A 439 -34.47 -7.96 -15.51
C GLU A 439 -33.47 -7.18 -16.38
N ARG A 440 -32.27 -6.91 -15.88
CA ARG A 440 -31.25 -6.20 -16.65
C ARG A 440 -30.76 -7.02 -17.86
N ILE A 441 -30.58 -8.33 -17.71
CA ILE A 441 -30.24 -9.22 -18.83
C ILE A 441 -31.35 -9.19 -19.88
N SER A 442 -32.61 -9.13 -19.45
CA SER A 442 -33.78 -8.98 -20.38
C SER A 442 -33.69 -7.68 -21.18
N ASP A 443 -33.42 -6.54 -20.49
CA ASP A 443 -33.24 -5.23 -21.14
C ASP A 443 -32.09 -5.26 -22.16
N LEU A 444 -30.93 -5.83 -21.76
CA LEU A 444 -29.77 -5.93 -22.63
C LEU A 444 -30.02 -6.86 -23.83
N SER A 445 -30.81 -7.91 -23.66
CA SER A 445 -31.20 -8.81 -24.74
C SER A 445 -32.13 -8.15 -25.77
N GLN A 446 -32.83 -7.08 -25.38
CA GLN A 446 -33.60 -6.27 -26.32
C GLN A 446 -32.73 -5.28 -27.12
N MET A 447 -31.58 -4.90 -26.55
CA MET A 447 -30.63 -3.97 -27.18
C MET A 447 -29.61 -4.71 -28.05
N PHE A 448 -29.13 -5.87 -27.61
CA PHE A 448 -28.02 -6.63 -28.20
C PHE A 448 -28.43 -8.06 -28.50
N TYR A 449 -27.77 -8.66 -29.48
CA TYR A 449 -27.94 -10.07 -29.74
C TYR A 449 -26.98 -10.92 -28.91
N ILE A 450 -27.41 -11.34 -27.71
CA ILE A 450 -26.60 -12.16 -26.81
C ILE A 450 -26.65 -13.62 -27.28
N LYS A 451 -25.55 -14.14 -27.83
CA LYS A 451 -25.42 -15.49 -28.34
C LYS A 451 -25.44 -16.54 -27.23
N ALA A 452 -24.69 -16.30 -26.18
CA ALA A 452 -24.61 -17.17 -25.03
C ALA A 452 -24.07 -16.39 -23.83
N ILE A 453 -24.34 -16.87 -22.61
CA ILE A 453 -23.74 -16.37 -21.35
C ILE A 453 -22.99 -17.52 -20.68
N ALA A 454 -21.66 -17.37 -20.58
CA ALA A 454 -20.80 -18.27 -19.82
C ALA A 454 -20.94 -18.01 -18.31
N PHE A 455 -21.02 -19.06 -17.51
CA PHE A 455 -21.26 -18.93 -16.09
C PHE A 455 -20.46 -19.94 -15.24
N ASP A 456 -20.23 -19.60 -13.95
CA ASP A 456 -19.78 -20.58 -12.96
C ASP A 456 -20.98 -21.40 -12.42
N GLN A 457 -20.85 -22.71 -12.41
CA GLN A 457 -21.90 -23.65 -11.99
C GLN A 457 -22.39 -23.43 -10.54
N TYR A 458 -21.61 -22.73 -9.70
CA TYR A 458 -21.87 -22.69 -8.26
C TYR A 458 -23.22 -22.06 -7.86
N ARG A 459 -23.71 -21.01 -8.56
CA ARG A 459 -24.92 -20.28 -8.15
C ARG A 459 -25.98 -20.13 -9.24
N ILE A 460 -25.74 -20.62 -10.41
CA ILE A 460 -26.62 -20.45 -11.56
C ILE A 460 -28.06 -20.91 -11.28
N LYS A 461 -28.23 -21.99 -10.51
CA LYS A 461 -29.53 -22.54 -10.12
C LYS A 461 -30.45 -21.55 -9.38
N TYR A 462 -29.92 -20.45 -8.87
CA TYR A 462 -30.72 -19.40 -8.24
C TYR A 462 -31.09 -18.28 -9.20
N LEU A 463 -30.39 -18.15 -10.33
CA LEU A 463 -30.66 -17.17 -11.37
C LEU A 463 -31.58 -17.73 -12.45
N GLU A 464 -31.46 -19.01 -12.79
CA GLU A 464 -32.28 -19.65 -13.85
C GLU A 464 -33.80 -19.40 -13.70
N PRO A 465 -34.42 -19.59 -12.53
CA PRO A 465 -35.84 -19.30 -12.34
C PRO A 465 -36.18 -17.82 -12.55
N GLU A 466 -35.29 -16.90 -12.17
CA GLU A 466 -35.48 -15.46 -12.34
C GLU A 466 -35.36 -15.04 -13.81
N LEU A 467 -34.48 -15.70 -14.59
CA LEU A 467 -34.38 -15.49 -16.04
C LEU A 467 -35.64 -15.98 -16.74
N GLU A 468 -36.19 -17.14 -16.36
CA GLU A 468 -37.47 -17.67 -16.88
C GLU A 468 -38.61 -16.69 -16.57
N GLU A 469 -38.69 -16.18 -15.35
CA GLU A 469 -39.72 -15.19 -14.97
C GLU A 469 -39.57 -13.87 -15.73
N ALA A 470 -38.31 -13.44 -15.99
CA ALA A 470 -38.03 -12.26 -16.82
C ALA A 470 -38.20 -12.49 -18.32
N GLY A 471 -38.54 -13.71 -18.76
CA GLY A 471 -38.75 -14.08 -20.17
C GLY A 471 -37.46 -14.10 -20.99
N VAL A 472 -36.31 -14.30 -20.36
CA VAL A 472 -35.01 -14.35 -21.03
C VAL A 472 -34.75 -15.75 -21.57
N SER A 473 -34.50 -15.85 -22.89
CA SER A 473 -34.20 -17.10 -23.60
C SER A 473 -32.79 -17.08 -24.22
N VAL A 474 -31.77 -16.74 -23.38
CA VAL A 474 -30.36 -16.73 -23.79
C VAL A 474 -29.72 -18.05 -23.41
N PRO A 475 -28.96 -18.72 -24.30
CA PRO A 475 -28.23 -19.94 -23.96
C PRO A 475 -27.23 -19.70 -22.83
N LEU A 476 -27.31 -20.55 -21.81
CA LEU A 476 -26.36 -20.55 -20.71
C LEU A 476 -25.34 -21.68 -20.90
N ILE A 477 -24.04 -21.35 -20.87
CA ILE A 477 -22.97 -22.32 -21.10
C ILE A 477 -22.04 -22.40 -19.86
N PRO A 478 -21.80 -23.60 -19.32
CA PRO A 478 -20.94 -23.75 -18.17
C PRO A 478 -19.47 -23.42 -18.51
N HIS A 479 -18.77 -22.73 -17.58
CA HIS A 479 -17.37 -22.38 -17.72
C HIS A 479 -16.57 -22.87 -16.50
N GLY A 480 -15.48 -23.60 -16.73
CA GLY A 480 -14.60 -24.07 -15.68
C GLY A 480 -13.79 -22.93 -15.04
N GLN A 481 -13.96 -22.70 -13.75
CA GLN A 481 -13.24 -21.64 -13.01
C GLN A 481 -11.83 -22.06 -12.56
N GLY A 482 -11.55 -23.35 -12.57
CA GLY A 482 -10.26 -23.91 -12.15
C GLY A 482 -9.39 -24.36 -13.32
N TYR A 483 -8.49 -25.29 -13.03
CA TYR A 483 -7.55 -25.87 -14.01
C TYR A 483 -8.16 -26.96 -14.90
N TYR A 484 -9.48 -27.16 -14.86
CA TYR A 484 -10.18 -28.17 -15.62
C TYR A 484 -11.25 -27.55 -16.54
N LYS A 485 -11.36 -28.11 -17.74
CA LYS A 485 -12.39 -27.73 -18.71
C LYS A 485 -13.78 -28.13 -18.20
N ALA A 486 -14.77 -27.30 -18.45
CA ALA A 486 -16.15 -27.69 -18.25
C ALA A 486 -16.51 -28.82 -19.26
N GLN A 487 -17.18 -29.87 -18.79
CA GLN A 487 -17.41 -31.08 -19.60
C GLN A 487 -18.30 -30.82 -20.83
N GLU A 488 -19.29 -29.94 -20.68
CA GLU A 488 -20.29 -29.67 -21.73
C GLU A 488 -19.78 -28.69 -22.77
N SER A 489 -19.07 -27.64 -22.38
CA SER A 489 -18.64 -26.54 -23.25
C SER A 489 -17.17 -26.60 -23.65
N GLY A 490 -16.36 -27.33 -22.92
CA GLY A 490 -14.89 -27.30 -23.07
C GLY A 490 -14.21 -26.02 -22.60
N LEU A 491 -14.97 -25.00 -22.16
CA LEU A 491 -14.44 -23.71 -21.70
C LEU A 491 -13.78 -23.82 -20.33
N TRP A 492 -12.69 -23.07 -20.13
CA TRP A 492 -11.95 -23.05 -18.87
C TRP A 492 -11.12 -21.80 -18.69
N MET A 493 -10.89 -21.41 -17.42
CA MET A 493 -10.26 -20.14 -17.05
C MET A 493 -8.85 -19.94 -17.64
N PRO A 494 -7.91 -20.91 -17.64
CA PRO A 494 -6.60 -20.71 -18.22
C PRO A 494 -6.60 -20.20 -19.67
N HIS A 495 -7.39 -20.80 -20.53
CA HIS A 495 -7.48 -20.38 -21.92
C HIS A 495 -8.16 -19.01 -22.06
N SER A 496 -9.21 -18.77 -21.29
CA SER A 496 -9.90 -17.48 -21.29
C SER A 496 -9.02 -16.34 -20.81
N ILE A 497 -8.12 -16.58 -19.85
CA ILE A 497 -7.11 -15.62 -19.40
C ILE A 497 -6.12 -15.31 -20.53
N GLU A 498 -5.60 -16.34 -21.20
CA GLU A 498 -4.65 -16.15 -22.32
C GLU A 498 -5.25 -15.31 -23.44
N LEU A 499 -6.48 -15.59 -23.83
CA LEU A 499 -7.21 -14.82 -24.85
C LEU A 499 -7.44 -13.35 -24.41
N PHE A 500 -7.77 -13.13 -23.15
CA PHE A 500 -7.98 -11.79 -22.65
C PHE A 500 -6.68 -10.99 -22.61
N GLU A 501 -5.59 -11.59 -22.10
CA GLU A 501 -4.25 -10.98 -22.10
C GLU A 501 -3.80 -10.62 -23.53
N GLN A 502 -3.92 -11.56 -24.47
CA GLN A 502 -3.54 -11.30 -25.85
C GLN A 502 -4.28 -10.10 -26.44
N ARG A 503 -5.60 -10.00 -26.23
CA ARG A 503 -6.39 -8.86 -26.73
C ARG A 503 -6.01 -7.53 -26.08
N LEU A 504 -5.63 -7.55 -24.79
CA LEU A 504 -5.15 -6.37 -24.08
C LEU A 504 -3.78 -5.93 -24.60
N ASP A 505 -2.83 -6.86 -24.72
CA ASP A 505 -1.46 -6.59 -25.16
C ASP A 505 -1.42 -6.12 -26.64
N ASP A 506 -2.27 -6.69 -27.50
CA ASP A 506 -2.37 -6.32 -28.92
C ASP A 506 -3.23 -5.05 -29.14
N GLY A 507 -3.89 -4.51 -28.11
CA GLY A 507 -4.83 -3.39 -28.22
C GLY A 507 -6.07 -3.74 -29.03
N GLU A 508 -6.46 -5.02 -29.05
CA GLU A 508 -7.61 -5.54 -29.80
C GLU A 508 -8.91 -5.59 -28.98
N ILE A 509 -8.95 -4.88 -27.86
CA ILE A 509 -10.12 -4.73 -27.02
C ILE A 509 -10.25 -3.28 -26.57
N ILE A 510 -11.46 -2.77 -26.52
CA ILE A 510 -11.80 -1.48 -25.92
C ILE A 510 -12.79 -1.72 -24.80
N ILE A 511 -12.38 -1.33 -23.60
CA ILE A 511 -13.12 -1.55 -22.37
C ILE A 511 -13.88 -0.28 -22.04
N LYS A 512 -15.19 -0.37 -21.84
CA LYS A 512 -15.97 0.79 -21.38
C LYS A 512 -15.46 1.25 -20.03
N THR A 513 -15.15 2.53 -19.94
CA THR A 513 -14.64 3.15 -18.70
C THR A 513 -15.55 2.84 -17.52
N ASN A 514 -15.01 2.11 -16.54
CA ASN A 514 -15.69 1.79 -15.30
C ASN A 514 -14.67 1.69 -14.16
N PRO A 515 -14.70 2.62 -13.17
CA PRO A 515 -13.72 2.64 -12.08
C PRO A 515 -13.79 1.40 -11.18
N CYS A 516 -14.95 0.74 -11.07
CA CYS A 516 -15.07 -0.53 -10.35
C CYS A 516 -14.32 -1.66 -11.08
N LEU A 517 -14.46 -1.74 -12.41
CA LEU A 517 -13.75 -2.73 -13.20
C LEU A 517 -12.23 -2.48 -13.20
N ARG A 518 -11.81 -1.22 -13.31
CA ARG A 518 -10.40 -0.83 -13.21
C ARG A 518 -9.80 -1.27 -11.87
N TRP A 519 -10.52 -1.05 -10.76
CA TRP A 519 -10.10 -1.52 -9.45
C TRP A 519 -10.05 -3.06 -9.38
N ASN A 520 -11.00 -3.76 -9.99
CA ASN A 520 -10.97 -5.24 -10.09
C ASN A 520 -9.70 -5.70 -10.82
N ALA A 521 -9.35 -5.09 -11.94
CA ALA A 521 -8.15 -5.42 -12.72
C ALA A 521 -6.85 -5.17 -11.93
N ALA A 522 -6.75 -4.01 -11.27
CA ALA A 522 -5.60 -3.66 -10.42
C ALA A 522 -5.43 -4.61 -9.22
N SER A 523 -6.53 -5.20 -8.73
CA SER A 523 -6.54 -6.14 -7.61
C SER A 523 -6.31 -7.60 -8.04
N ALA A 524 -6.50 -7.93 -9.32
CA ALA A 524 -6.43 -9.30 -9.81
C ALA A 524 -5.00 -9.85 -9.78
N VAL A 525 -4.88 -11.08 -9.27
CA VAL A 525 -3.64 -11.86 -9.23
C VAL A 525 -3.93 -13.23 -9.81
N THR A 526 -3.00 -13.79 -10.57
CA THR A 526 -3.08 -15.15 -11.08
C THR A 526 -2.19 -16.10 -10.29
N GLU A 527 -2.56 -17.39 -10.29
CA GLU A 527 -1.70 -18.47 -9.83
C GLU A 527 -1.64 -19.57 -10.90
N ALA A 528 -0.48 -20.20 -11.02
CA ALA A 528 -0.22 -21.24 -11.99
C ALA A 528 -0.15 -22.62 -11.36
N ASP A 529 -0.57 -23.66 -12.09
CA ASP A 529 -0.31 -25.06 -11.77
C ASP A 529 1.08 -25.51 -12.26
N GLN A 530 1.40 -26.80 -12.08
CA GLN A 530 2.69 -27.38 -12.51
C GLN A 530 2.88 -27.39 -14.04
N LYS A 531 1.83 -27.15 -14.81
CA LYS A 531 1.82 -27.08 -16.29
C LYS A 531 1.75 -25.65 -16.80
N GLU A 532 1.93 -24.67 -15.90
CA GLU A 532 1.85 -23.24 -16.18
C GLU A 532 0.45 -22.73 -16.59
N ASN A 533 -0.61 -23.55 -16.43
CA ASN A 533 -1.97 -23.07 -16.58
C ASN A 533 -2.29 -22.07 -15.48
N ARG A 534 -2.85 -20.90 -15.82
CA ARG A 534 -3.13 -19.83 -14.87
C ARG A 534 -4.62 -19.66 -14.60
N ILE A 535 -4.97 -19.42 -13.34
CA ILE A 535 -6.32 -19.06 -12.91
C ILE A 535 -6.28 -17.79 -12.08
N PHE A 536 -7.40 -17.08 -11.98
CA PHE A 536 -7.49 -15.95 -11.04
C PHE A 536 -7.55 -16.44 -9.61
N ALA A 537 -6.68 -15.90 -8.77
CA ALA A 537 -6.51 -16.32 -7.37
C ALA A 537 -7.28 -15.39 -6.41
N LYS A 538 -8.61 -15.56 -6.27
CA LYS A 538 -9.48 -14.72 -5.40
C LYS A 538 -8.95 -14.58 -3.96
N LYS A 539 -8.27 -15.59 -3.40
CA LYS A 539 -7.71 -15.56 -2.05
C LYS A 539 -6.42 -14.74 -1.91
N LYS A 540 -5.70 -14.51 -3.02
CA LYS A 540 -4.45 -13.74 -3.06
C LYS A 540 -4.68 -12.32 -3.55
N SER A 541 -5.82 -12.06 -4.16
CA SER A 541 -6.25 -10.74 -4.61
C SER A 541 -6.58 -9.86 -3.40
N THR A 542 -6.14 -8.61 -3.44
CA THR A 542 -6.33 -7.64 -2.36
C THR A 542 -7.71 -7.01 -2.36
N GLY A 543 -8.40 -7.03 -3.52
CA GLY A 543 -9.76 -6.54 -3.70
C GLY A 543 -10.65 -7.54 -4.42
N ARG A 544 -11.82 -7.10 -4.85
CA ARG A 544 -12.75 -7.92 -5.64
C ARG A 544 -12.27 -8.00 -7.07
N ILE A 545 -12.50 -9.15 -7.73
CA ILE A 545 -12.05 -9.41 -9.10
C ILE A 545 -13.17 -9.99 -9.99
N ASP A 546 -14.40 -9.97 -9.49
CA ASP A 546 -15.56 -10.61 -10.14
C ASP A 546 -15.80 -10.10 -11.56
N GLY A 547 -15.58 -8.79 -11.81
CA GLY A 547 -15.68 -8.20 -13.14
C GLY A 547 -14.62 -8.70 -14.13
N VAL A 548 -13.39 -8.92 -13.68
CA VAL A 548 -12.32 -9.47 -14.52
C VAL A 548 -12.58 -10.94 -14.83
N VAL A 549 -13.05 -11.71 -13.85
CA VAL A 549 -13.45 -13.11 -14.03
C VAL A 549 -14.59 -13.22 -15.05
N ALA A 550 -15.63 -12.40 -14.92
CA ALA A 550 -16.73 -12.33 -15.87
C ALA A 550 -16.26 -11.94 -17.28
N SER A 551 -15.34 -10.97 -17.39
CA SER A 551 -14.77 -10.55 -18.67
C SER A 551 -14.00 -11.67 -19.38
N ALA A 552 -13.16 -12.41 -18.65
CA ALA A 552 -12.45 -13.56 -19.20
C ALA A 552 -13.41 -14.64 -19.69
N MET A 553 -14.49 -14.92 -18.93
CA MET A 553 -15.52 -15.87 -19.35
C MET A 553 -16.23 -15.43 -20.64
N ALA A 554 -16.59 -14.15 -20.77
CA ALA A 554 -17.24 -13.61 -21.97
C ALA A 554 -16.33 -13.73 -23.20
N ILE A 555 -15.06 -13.43 -23.06
CA ILE A 555 -14.05 -13.54 -24.12
C ILE A 555 -13.83 -15.01 -24.50
N GLY A 556 -13.67 -15.90 -23.51
CA GLY A 556 -13.53 -17.33 -23.76
C GLY A 556 -14.75 -17.94 -24.51
N ALA A 557 -15.96 -17.50 -24.17
CA ALA A 557 -17.18 -17.93 -24.85
C ALA A 557 -17.23 -17.49 -26.32
N SER A 558 -16.65 -16.34 -26.64
CA SER A 558 -16.67 -15.81 -28.02
C SER A 558 -15.79 -16.59 -29.01
N GLU A 559 -14.81 -17.34 -28.53
CA GLU A 559 -13.93 -18.17 -29.38
C GLU A 559 -14.48 -19.57 -29.60
N GLY A 560 -15.39 -20.05 -28.74
CA GLY A 560 -16.00 -21.37 -28.87
C GLY A 560 -16.91 -21.53 -30.09
N ASP A 561 -17.45 -20.43 -30.64
CA ASP A 561 -18.38 -20.41 -31.77
C ASP A 561 -17.69 -20.35 -33.17
N VAL A 562 -16.36 -20.08 -33.20
CA VAL A 562 -15.60 -19.97 -34.46
C VAL A 562 -15.36 -21.35 -35.13
N THR A 563 -15.63 -22.45 -34.43
CA THR A 563 -15.39 -23.81 -34.93
C THR A 563 -16.58 -24.45 -35.62
N ASP A 564 -17.78 -23.82 -35.62
CA ASP A 564 -19.01 -24.46 -36.13
C ASP A 564 -19.43 -24.02 -37.54
N ASP A 565 -18.87 -22.98 -38.13
CA ASP A 565 -19.19 -22.53 -39.50
C ASP A 565 -18.52 -23.39 -40.60
N GLY A 566 -17.57 -24.26 -40.25
CA GLY A 566 -16.86 -25.13 -41.21
C GLY A 566 -17.52 -26.48 -41.50
N ASP A 567 -18.30 -27.00 -40.56
CA ASP A 567 -18.80 -28.39 -40.64
C ASP A 567 -20.15 -28.52 -41.35
N ILE A 568 -20.95 -27.46 -41.38
CA ILE A 568 -22.28 -27.47 -42.04
C ILE A 568 -22.15 -27.36 -43.54
N ASP A 569 -21.26 -26.54 -44.07
CA ASP A 569 -20.99 -26.43 -45.50
C ASP A 569 -20.31 -27.69 -46.06
N ASP A 570 -19.50 -28.38 -45.29
CA ASP A 570 -18.87 -29.66 -45.65
C ASP A 570 -19.90 -30.81 -45.68
N PHE A 571 -20.88 -30.80 -44.77
CA PHE A 571 -21.99 -31.77 -44.75
C PHE A 571 -22.90 -31.65 -45.98
N PHE A 572 -23.18 -30.44 -46.45
CA PHE A 572 -24.00 -30.21 -47.64
C PHE A 572 -23.22 -30.35 -48.96
N SER A 573 -21.90 -30.36 -48.93
CA SER A 573 -21.05 -30.55 -50.11
C SER A 573 -20.75 -32.01 -50.45
N GLN A 574 -21.12 -32.98 -49.60
CA GLN A 574 -20.96 -34.41 -49.88
C GLN A 574 -22.09 -34.91 -50.80
N PRO A 575 -21.77 -35.43 -51.97
CA PRO A 575 -22.81 -35.96 -52.89
C PRO A 575 -23.46 -37.21 -52.27
N LEU A 576 -24.78 -37.19 -52.22
CA LEU A 576 -25.59 -38.37 -51.86
C LEU A 576 -25.22 -39.55 -52.82
N SER A 577 -24.47 -40.51 -52.28
CA SER A 577 -24.27 -41.80 -53.01
C SER A 577 -25.56 -42.59 -52.99
N MET A 578 -26.14 -42.82 -54.20
CA MET A 578 -27.22 -43.76 -54.41
C MET A 578 -26.74 -45.20 -54.28
#